data_894851b99856200ed4739e058cbf318b
#
_entry.id   894851b99856200ed4739e058cbf318b
#
_cell.length_a   1.000
_cell.length_b   1.000
_cell.length_c   1.000
_cell.angle_alpha   90.00
_cell.angle_beta   90.00
_cell.angle_gamma   90.00
#
_symmetry.space_group_name_H-M   'P 1'
#
loop_
_entity.id
_entity.type
_entity.pdbx_description
1 polymer ?
#
loop_
_entity_poly.entity_id
_entity_poly.type
_entity_poly.pdbx_seq_one_letter_code
_entity_poly.pdbx_strand_id
1 'polypeptide(L)'
;NLREVSVLDVGAGSGEMLRVVADFSRKSNCKTRLVGLDLNEISAKSISAESKIFTEISAVRGDAFNLPFANKSFDYIICSLFTHHFTDAKIIQIFEEMQRVAKHEIFVVDLHRHRLAYIFYKIFCTIFFISPLVRQDGSLSILRSFKPLELKELAKKAKLKNASVERYFPFRLVLRAKI
;
A
#
# COMPACT_ATOMS: atom_id res chain seq x y z
N ASN A 1 -10.07 -27.56 9.26
CA ASN A 1 -9.10 -26.84 8.43
C ASN A 1 -9.33 -25.34 8.60
N LEU A 2 -8.39 -24.63 9.24
CA LEU A 2 -8.40 -23.17 9.28
C LEU A 2 -8.31 -22.67 7.83
N ARG A 3 -9.26 -21.81 7.43
CA ARG A 3 -9.27 -21.21 6.10
C ARG A 3 -8.00 -20.33 5.95
N GLU A 4 -7.24 -20.55 4.91
CA GLU A 4 -6.09 -19.72 4.59
C GLU A 4 -6.54 -18.38 4.00
N VAL A 5 -6.06 -17.28 4.57
CA VAL A 5 -6.35 -15.92 4.10
C VAL A 5 -5.26 -15.48 3.13
N SER A 6 -5.64 -15.04 1.94
CA SER A 6 -4.71 -14.57 0.92
C SER A 6 -4.70 -13.05 0.83
N VAL A 7 -3.49 -12.45 0.87
CA VAL A 7 -3.29 -10.99 0.78
C VAL A 7 -2.29 -10.67 -0.31
N LEU A 8 -2.62 -9.69 -1.15
CA LEU A 8 -1.70 -9.10 -2.12
C LEU A 8 -1.35 -7.68 -1.67
N ASP A 9 -0.06 -7.37 -1.65
CA ASP A 9 0.47 -6.00 -1.46
C ASP A 9 0.93 -5.45 -2.81
N VAL A 10 0.31 -4.38 -3.27
CA VAL A 10 0.57 -3.74 -4.57
C VAL A 10 1.51 -2.55 -4.40
N GLY A 11 2.67 -2.61 -5.05
CA GLY A 11 3.76 -1.65 -4.81
C GLY A 11 4.46 -1.93 -3.48
N ALA A 12 4.77 -3.19 -3.21
CA ALA A 12 5.18 -3.68 -1.90
C ALA A 12 6.59 -3.22 -1.46
N GLY A 13 7.37 -2.60 -2.35
CA GLY A 13 8.73 -2.17 -2.02
C GLY A 13 9.59 -3.32 -1.51
N SER A 14 10.10 -3.23 -0.28
CA SER A 14 10.85 -4.31 0.37
C SER A 14 9.98 -5.35 1.10
N GLY A 15 8.65 -5.20 1.08
CA GLY A 15 7.71 -6.13 1.73
C GLY A 15 7.52 -5.89 3.24
N GLU A 16 7.81 -4.69 3.73
CA GLU A 16 7.68 -4.36 5.14
C GLU A 16 6.25 -4.59 5.66
N MET A 17 5.24 -4.12 4.91
CA MET A 17 3.84 -4.30 5.29
C MET A 17 3.44 -5.78 5.35
N LEU A 18 3.96 -6.61 4.43
CA LEU A 18 3.70 -8.05 4.45
C LEU A 18 4.28 -8.72 5.70
N ARG A 19 5.47 -8.32 6.14
CA ARG A 19 6.06 -8.84 7.39
C ARG A 19 5.24 -8.47 8.61
N VAL A 20 4.69 -7.23 8.65
CA VAL A 20 3.77 -6.82 9.71
C VAL A 20 2.48 -7.67 9.70
N VAL A 21 1.92 -7.93 8.52
CA VAL A 21 0.74 -8.80 8.38
C VAL A 21 1.05 -10.24 8.79
N ALA A 22 2.22 -10.77 8.41
CA ALA A 22 2.67 -12.11 8.79
C ALA A 22 2.81 -12.26 10.31
N ASP A 23 3.46 -11.32 10.97
CA ASP A 23 3.60 -11.31 12.43
C ASP A 23 2.25 -11.25 13.15
N PHE A 24 1.34 -10.41 12.67
CA PHE A 24 -0.02 -10.35 13.21
C PHE A 24 -0.77 -11.67 13.01
N SER A 25 -0.68 -12.27 11.82
CA SER A 25 -1.33 -13.53 11.48
C SER A 25 -0.84 -14.67 12.35
N ARG A 26 0.48 -14.77 12.56
CA ARG A 26 1.10 -15.76 13.44
C ARG A 26 0.60 -15.63 14.89
N LYS A 27 0.56 -14.39 15.42
CA LYS A 27 0.03 -14.10 16.77
C LYS A 27 -1.46 -14.44 16.91
N SER A 28 -2.21 -14.30 15.82
CA SER A 28 -3.65 -14.58 15.77
C SER A 28 -3.96 -16.03 15.38
N ASN A 29 -2.96 -16.89 15.23
CA ASN A 29 -3.09 -18.27 14.77
C ASN A 29 -3.89 -18.39 13.45
N CYS A 30 -3.68 -17.44 12.53
CA CYS A 30 -4.34 -17.38 11.23
C CYS A 30 -3.33 -17.82 10.14
N LYS A 31 -3.71 -18.81 9.34
CA LYS A 31 -2.89 -19.23 8.20
C LYS A 31 -3.04 -18.23 7.06
N THR A 32 -1.92 -17.74 6.52
CA THR A 32 -1.94 -16.73 5.46
C THR A 32 -1.03 -17.12 4.28
N ARG A 33 -1.43 -16.66 3.09
CA ARG A 33 -0.62 -16.61 1.88
C ARG A 33 -0.45 -15.14 1.49
N LEU A 34 0.76 -14.62 1.59
CA LEU A 34 1.09 -13.21 1.40
C LEU A 34 1.93 -13.04 0.14
N VAL A 35 1.50 -12.17 -0.76
CA VAL A 35 2.20 -11.92 -2.02
C VAL A 35 2.52 -10.44 -2.12
N GLY A 36 3.79 -10.09 -2.32
CA GLY A 36 4.21 -8.73 -2.64
C GLY A 36 4.46 -8.56 -4.13
N LEU A 37 3.85 -7.56 -4.74
CA LEU A 37 4.08 -7.22 -6.13
C LEU A 37 4.79 -5.87 -6.23
N ASP A 38 5.88 -5.83 -6.97
CA ASP A 38 6.57 -4.60 -7.33
C ASP A 38 7.12 -4.69 -8.75
N LEU A 39 7.12 -3.57 -9.48
CA LEU A 39 7.66 -3.50 -10.84
C LEU A 39 9.20 -3.51 -10.81
N ASN A 40 9.79 -2.90 -9.77
CA ASN A 40 11.23 -2.81 -9.62
C ASN A 40 11.80 -4.18 -9.20
N GLU A 41 12.73 -4.69 -10.00
CA GLU A 41 13.38 -5.98 -9.73
C GLU A 41 14.14 -6.02 -8.40
N ILE A 42 14.76 -4.90 -8.01
CA ILE A 42 15.49 -4.80 -6.74
C ILE A 42 14.51 -4.93 -5.58
N SER A 43 13.37 -4.21 -5.64
CA SER A 43 12.29 -4.30 -4.65
C SER A 43 11.75 -5.73 -4.55
N ALA A 44 11.42 -6.36 -5.67
CA ALA A 44 10.91 -7.74 -5.68
C ALA A 44 11.94 -8.74 -5.10
N LYS A 45 13.22 -8.56 -5.38
CA LYS A 45 14.29 -9.38 -4.75
C LYS A 45 14.42 -9.10 -3.25
N SER A 46 14.26 -7.84 -2.82
CA SER A 46 14.31 -7.45 -1.41
C SER A 46 13.18 -8.09 -0.60
N ILE A 47 11.95 -8.18 -1.15
CA ILE A 47 10.84 -8.90 -0.50
C ILE A 47 11.29 -10.31 -0.10
N SER A 48 11.86 -11.07 -1.03
CA SER A 48 12.31 -12.44 -0.77
C SER A 48 13.51 -12.49 0.20
N ALA A 49 14.46 -11.57 0.04
CA ALA A 49 15.67 -11.53 0.85
C ALA A 49 15.42 -11.20 2.32
N GLU A 50 14.55 -10.20 2.56
CA GLU A 50 14.22 -9.70 3.90
C GLU A 50 13.12 -10.53 4.60
N SER A 51 12.41 -11.38 3.85
CA SER A 51 11.31 -12.20 4.38
C SER A 51 11.68 -13.69 4.54
N LYS A 52 12.96 -14.04 4.60
CA LYS A 52 13.43 -15.45 4.66
C LYS A 52 12.82 -16.29 5.78
N ILE A 53 12.50 -15.67 6.92
CA ILE A 53 11.86 -16.35 8.08
C ILE A 53 10.33 -16.44 7.95
N PHE A 54 9.76 -15.81 6.93
CA PHE A 54 8.31 -15.74 6.67
C PHE A 54 7.98 -16.60 5.44
N THR A 55 7.86 -17.90 5.63
CA THR A 55 7.64 -18.86 4.53
C THR A 55 6.31 -18.64 3.79
N GLU A 56 5.36 -17.92 4.41
CA GLU A 56 4.09 -17.51 3.86
C GLU A 56 4.18 -16.31 2.89
N ILE A 57 5.33 -15.61 2.83
CA ILE A 57 5.55 -14.44 1.96
C ILE A 57 6.24 -14.88 0.67
N SER A 58 5.69 -14.44 -0.45
CA SER A 58 6.30 -14.60 -1.78
C SER A 58 6.34 -13.27 -2.53
N ALA A 59 7.29 -13.15 -3.46
CA ALA A 59 7.47 -11.96 -4.29
C ALA A 59 7.09 -12.22 -5.74
N VAL A 60 6.45 -11.25 -6.37
CA VAL A 60 6.16 -11.26 -7.80
C VAL A 60 6.61 -9.94 -8.41
N ARG A 61 7.41 -10.00 -9.47
CA ARG A 61 7.68 -8.82 -10.27
C ARG A 61 6.53 -8.61 -11.25
N GLY A 62 5.86 -7.45 -11.18
CA GLY A 62 4.69 -7.18 -12.01
C GLY A 62 4.29 -5.72 -12.02
N ASP A 63 3.40 -5.37 -12.95
CA ASP A 63 2.88 -4.04 -13.15
C ASP A 63 1.57 -3.87 -12.38
N ALA A 64 1.48 -2.82 -11.55
CA ALA A 64 0.28 -2.47 -10.80
C ALA A 64 -0.90 -2.03 -11.69
N PHE A 65 -0.60 -1.62 -12.93
CA PHE A 65 -1.61 -1.24 -13.92
C PHE A 65 -2.19 -2.43 -14.69
N ASN A 66 -1.57 -3.60 -14.56
CA ASN A 66 -2.02 -4.85 -15.19
C ASN A 66 -1.55 -6.01 -14.31
N LEU A 67 -2.29 -6.26 -13.22
CA LEU A 67 -1.92 -7.28 -12.24
C LEU A 67 -1.94 -8.68 -12.85
N PRO A 68 -0.84 -9.46 -12.75
CA PRO A 68 -0.72 -10.78 -13.39
C PRO A 68 -1.47 -11.87 -12.60
N PHE A 69 -2.67 -11.56 -12.13
CA PHE A 69 -3.50 -12.45 -11.33
C PHE A 69 -4.92 -12.55 -11.89
N ALA A 70 -5.55 -13.69 -11.72
CA ALA A 70 -6.93 -13.91 -12.09
C ALA A 70 -7.88 -13.03 -11.25
N ASN A 71 -9.09 -12.79 -11.79
CA ASN A 71 -10.13 -12.10 -11.06
C ASN A 71 -10.44 -12.82 -9.75
N LYS A 72 -10.68 -12.05 -8.67
CA LYS A 72 -11.03 -12.58 -7.34
C LYS A 72 -10.06 -13.65 -6.85
N SER A 73 -8.75 -13.43 -7.00
CA SER A 73 -7.71 -14.40 -6.61
C SER A 73 -7.17 -14.19 -5.19
N PHE A 74 -7.39 -13.01 -4.59
CA PHE A 74 -6.97 -12.70 -3.23
C PHE A 74 -8.14 -12.26 -2.36
N ASP A 75 -8.11 -12.65 -1.08
CA ASP A 75 -9.17 -12.27 -0.14
C ASP A 75 -9.11 -10.77 0.18
N TYR A 76 -7.89 -10.24 0.36
CA TYR A 76 -7.64 -8.81 0.62
C TYR A 76 -6.51 -8.28 -0.24
N ILE A 77 -6.63 -7.02 -0.63
CA ILE A 77 -5.55 -6.29 -1.32
C ILE A 77 -5.15 -5.11 -0.44
N ILE A 78 -3.87 -4.94 -0.26
CA ILE A 78 -3.28 -3.75 0.38
C ILE A 78 -2.41 -2.99 -0.61
N CYS A 79 -2.27 -1.69 -0.40
CA CYS A 79 -1.37 -0.83 -1.14
C CYS A 79 -0.92 0.28 -0.19
N SER A 80 0.38 0.35 0.10
CA SER A 80 0.90 1.25 1.12
C SER A 80 1.95 2.20 0.58
N LEU A 81 1.74 3.52 0.80
CA LEU A 81 2.67 4.60 0.44
C LEU A 81 3.13 4.56 -1.03
N PHE A 82 2.22 4.25 -1.91
CA PHE A 82 2.52 4.01 -3.32
C PHE A 82 1.73 4.93 -4.27
N THR A 83 0.43 5.14 -3.99
CA THR A 83 -0.48 5.81 -4.95
C THR A 83 -0.14 7.28 -5.18
N HIS A 84 0.44 7.99 -4.22
CA HIS A 84 0.83 9.39 -4.35
C HIS A 84 1.95 9.67 -5.39
N HIS A 85 2.56 8.63 -5.94
CA HIS A 85 3.54 8.76 -7.02
C HIS A 85 2.90 8.93 -8.41
N PHE A 86 1.59 8.74 -8.54
CA PHE A 86 0.91 8.66 -9.83
C PHE A 86 -0.09 9.79 -10.05
N THR A 87 -0.49 9.98 -11.30
CA THR A 87 -1.59 10.87 -11.68
C THR A 87 -2.93 10.24 -11.34
N ASP A 88 -3.96 11.07 -11.19
CA ASP A 88 -5.33 10.62 -10.89
C ASP A 88 -5.81 9.49 -11.80
N ALA A 89 -5.58 9.61 -13.12
CA ALA A 89 -5.99 8.58 -14.09
C ALA A 89 -5.30 7.23 -13.82
N LYS A 90 -4.02 7.25 -13.51
CA LYS A 90 -3.26 6.04 -13.16
C LYS A 90 -3.69 5.44 -11.82
N ILE A 91 -4.02 6.27 -10.83
CA ILE A 91 -4.56 5.81 -9.54
C ILE A 91 -5.89 5.08 -9.73
N ILE A 92 -6.76 5.63 -10.57
CA ILE A 92 -8.04 4.99 -10.89
C ILE A 92 -7.81 3.62 -11.53
N GLN A 93 -6.88 3.49 -12.47
CA GLN A 93 -6.52 2.22 -13.10
C GLN A 93 -5.98 1.21 -12.06
N ILE A 94 -5.10 1.64 -11.13
CA ILE A 94 -4.63 0.78 -10.04
C ILE A 94 -5.81 0.29 -9.19
N PHE A 95 -6.73 1.17 -8.83
CA PHE A 95 -7.90 0.79 -8.03
C PHE A 95 -8.82 -0.18 -8.75
N GLU A 96 -9.02 -0.02 -10.06
CA GLU A 96 -9.78 -0.95 -10.89
C GLU A 96 -9.12 -2.33 -10.93
N GLU A 97 -7.80 -2.41 -11.08
CA GLU A 97 -7.06 -3.67 -11.03
C GLU A 97 -7.11 -4.32 -9.64
N MET A 98 -6.94 -3.53 -8.57
CA MET A 98 -7.10 -4.04 -7.20
C MET A 98 -8.51 -4.58 -6.97
N GLN A 99 -9.55 -3.88 -7.46
CA GLN A 99 -10.94 -4.34 -7.39
C GLN A 99 -11.16 -5.65 -8.15
N ARG A 100 -10.56 -5.78 -9.33
CA ARG A 100 -10.67 -6.98 -10.16
C ARG A 100 -10.14 -8.22 -9.46
N VAL A 101 -9.00 -8.12 -8.79
CA VAL A 101 -8.32 -9.27 -8.16
C VAL A 101 -8.78 -9.55 -6.73
N ALA A 102 -9.45 -8.60 -6.06
CA ALA A 102 -9.94 -8.73 -4.69
C ALA A 102 -11.25 -9.53 -4.61
N LYS A 103 -11.41 -10.34 -3.57
CA LYS A 103 -12.67 -11.03 -3.22
C LYS A 103 -13.52 -10.24 -2.23
N HIS A 104 -12.90 -9.63 -1.22
CA HIS A 104 -13.61 -9.04 -0.09
C HIS A 104 -13.38 -7.55 0.05
N GLU A 105 -12.15 -7.13 0.32
CA GLU A 105 -11.84 -5.73 0.60
C GLU A 105 -10.49 -5.31 0.04
N ILE A 106 -10.37 -4.01 -0.21
CA ILE A 106 -9.10 -3.35 -0.51
C ILE A 106 -8.81 -2.28 0.53
N PHE A 107 -7.51 -2.12 0.84
CA PHE A 107 -7.01 -1.11 1.76
C PHE A 107 -5.89 -0.32 1.08
N VAL A 108 -6.04 0.99 1.03
CA VAL A 108 -4.97 1.89 0.58
C VAL A 108 -4.54 2.76 1.74
N VAL A 109 -3.29 2.62 2.15
CA VAL A 109 -2.67 3.43 3.20
C VAL A 109 -1.74 4.43 2.55
N ASP A 110 -2.04 5.73 2.67
CA ASP A 110 -1.19 6.74 2.06
C ASP A 110 -1.02 7.97 2.96
N LEU A 111 -0.18 8.91 2.54
CA LEU A 111 0.12 10.12 3.28
C LEU A 111 -1.07 11.08 3.25
N HIS A 112 -1.29 11.77 4.37
CA HIS A 112 -2.23 12.88 4.45
C HIS A 112 -1.52 14.20 4.15
N ARG A 113 -1.88 14.86 3.05
CA ARG A 113 -1.38 16.20 2.71
C ARG A 113 -1.85 17.24 3.73
N HIS A 114 -0.99 17.54 4.70
CA HIS A 114 -1.27 18.48 5.77
C HIS A 114 -0.07 19.40 6.02
N ARG A 115 -0.33 20.70 6.27
CA ARG A 115 0.74 21.68 6.51
C ARG A 115 1.65 21.29 7.67
N LEU A 116 1.09 20.80 8.77
CA LEU A 116 1.86 20.36 9.92
C LEU A 116 2.72 19.15 9.60
N ALA A 117 2.25 18.20 8.79
CA ALA A 117 3.06 17.05 8.34
C ALA A 117 4.34 17.54 7.63
N TYR A 118 4.20 18.50 6.74
CA TYR A 118 5.33 19.08 6.02
C TYR A 118 6.31 19.81 6.97
N ILE A 119 5.80 20.62 7.89
CA ILE A 119 6.61 21.37 8.86
C ILE A 119 7.36 20.39 9.79
N PHE A 120 6.66 19.42 10.38
CA PHE A 120 7.27 18.42 11.25
C PHE A 120 8.31 17.57 10.54
N TYR A 121 8.04 17.17 9.29
CA TYR A 121 9.02 16.45 8.49
C TYR A 121 10.29 17.28 8.22
N LYS A 122 10.14 18.56 7.89
CA LYS A 122 11.27 19.48 7.71
C LYS A 122 12.10 19.65 8.98
N ILE A 123 11.44 19.83 10.13
CA ILE A 123 12.11 19.92 11.45
C ILE A 123 12.83 18.62 11.75
N PHE A 124 12.19 17.49 11.59
CA PHE A 124 12.77 16.16 11.78
C PHE A 124 14.04 15.97 10.92
N CYS A 125 13.95 16.26 9.63
CA CYS A 125 15.09 16.15 8.72
C CYS A 125 16.28 17.07 9.11
N THR A 126 15.99 18.21 9.72
CA THR A 126 17.03 19.15 10.17
C THR A 126 17.70 18.64 11.45
N ILE A 127 16.91 18.16 12.44
CA ILE A 127 17.42 17.65 13.71
C ILE A 127 18.27 16.39 13.51
N PHE A 128 17.83 15.48 12.64
CA PHE A 128 18.49 14.18 12.42
C PHE A 128 19.47 14.19 11.25
N PHE A 129 19.84 15.36 10.73
CA PHE A 129 20.82 15.52 9.64
C PHE A 129 20.54 14.63 8.43
N ILE A 130 19.26 14.44 8.09
CA ILE A 130 18.83 13.62 6.98
C ILE A 130 19.38 14.18 5.66
N SER A 131 19.87 13.30 4.79
CA SER A 131 20.47 13.68 3.52
C SER A 131 19.55 14.58 2.66
N PRO A 132 20.09 15.54 1.88
CA PRO A 132 19.28 16.43 1.05
C PRO A 132 18.34 15.69 0.09
N LEU A 133 18.79 14.56 -0.46
CA LEU A 133 17.99 13.74 -1.37
C LEU A 133 16.74 13.19 -0.68
N VAL A 134 16.89 12.54 0.47
CA VAL A 134 15.77 11.97 1.24
C VAL A 134 14.83 13.07 1.74
N ARG A 135 15.41 14.21 2.17
CA ARG A 135 14.63 15.38 2.60
C ARG A 135 13.76 15.95 1.47
N GLN A 136 14.30 16.02 0.26
CA GLN A 136 13.58 16.51 -0.91
C GLN A 136 12.48 15.52 -1.32
N ASP A 137 12.79 14.25 -1.42
CA ASP A 137 11.86 13.20 -1.82
C ASP A 137 10.66 13.09 -0.86
N GLY A 138 10.91 12.97 0.44
CA GLY A 138 9.83 12.90 1.43
C GLY A 138 9.00 14.20 1.52
N SER A 139 9.63 15.38 1.33
CA SER A 139 8.88 16.65 1.22
C SER A 139 7.95 16.65 0.02
N LEU A 140 8.41 16.14 -1.11
CA LEU A 140 7.64 16.04 -2.34
C LEU A 140 6.51 15.02 -2.21
N SER A 141 6.77 13.88 -1.57
CA SER A 141 5.76 12.86 -1.27
C SER A 141 4.61 13.42 -0.43
N ILE A 142 4.91 14.22 0.61
CA ILE A 142 3.86 14.91 1.40
C ILE A 142 3.06 15.88 0.55
N LEU A 143 3.69 16.62 -0.34
CA LEU A 143 3.00 17.61 -1.20
C LEU A 143 2.13 16.93 -2.27
N ARG A 144 2.54 15.78 -2.79
CA ARG A 144 1.80 14.98 -3.78
C ARG A 144 0.72 14.10 -3.17
N SER A 145 0.75 13.89 -1.85
CA SER A 145 -0.23 13.06 -1.14
C SER A 145 -1.64 13.67 -1.15
N PHE A 146 -2.56 13.03 -0.46
CA PHE A 146 -4.00 13.28 -0.60
C PHE A 146 -4.59 14.07 0.58
N LYS A 147 -5.66 14.82 0.28
CA LYS A 147 -6.67 15.16 1.27
C LYS A 147 -7.75 14.05 1.28
N PRO A 148 -8.48 13.86 2.40
CA PRO A 148 -9.49 12.80 2.50
C PRO A 148 -10.54 12.82 1.38
N LEU A 149 -11.02 14.01 1.00
CA LEU A 149 -12.01 14.16 -0.07
C LEU A 149 -11.45 13.79 -1.45
N GLU A 150 -10.19 14.13 -1.73
CA GLU A 150 -9.55 13.79 -3.01
C GLU A 150 -9.43 12.26 -3.17
N LEU A 151 -8.95 11.58 -2.13
CA LEU A 151 -8.85 10.12 -2.15
C LEU A 151 -10.22 9.44 -2.28
N LYS A 152 -11.24 10.01 -1.62
CA LYS A 152 -12.63 9.53 -1.74
C LYS A 152 -13.19 9.72 -3.15
N GLU A 153 -12.90 10.84 -3.81
CA GLU A 153 -13.31 11.09 -5.20
C GLU A 153 -12.62 10.14 -6.19
N LEU A 154 -11.33 9.85 -5.98
CA LEU A 154 -10.61 8.84 -6.79
C LEU A 154 -11.25 7.46 -6.65
N ALA A 155 -11.57 7.03 -5.43
CA ALA A 155 -12.28 5.79 -5.16
C ALA A 155 -13.64 5.73 -5.86
N LYS A 156 -14.40 6.85 -5.84
CA LYS A 156 -15.69 6.97 -6.53
C LYS A 156 -15.52 6.85 -8.06
N LYS A 157 -14.52 7.53 -8.63
CA LYS A 157 -14.22 7.45 -10.08
C LYS A 157 -13.83 6.03 -10.50
N ALA A 158 -13.09 5.30 -9.67
CA ALA A 158 -12.78 3.88 -9.85
C ALA A 158 -13.96 2.94 -9.53
N LYS A 159 -15.15 3.47 -9.23
CA LYS A 159 -16.39 2.72 -8.91
C LYS A 159 -16.23 1.78 -7.71
N LEU A 160 -15.34 2.09 -6.77
CA LEU A 160 -15.22 1.34 -5.53
C LEU A 160 -16.46 1.53 -4.66
N LYS A 161 -17.10 0.41 -4.32
CA LYS A 161 -18.34 0.42 -3.52
C LYS A 161 -18.02 0.60 -2.03
N ASN A 162 -18.92 1.27 -1.31
CA ASN A 162 -18.81 1.43 0.15
C ASN A 162 -17.42 1.93 0.62
N ALA A 163 -16.80 2.81 -0.18
CA ALA A 163 -15.49 3.34 0.13
C ALA A 163 -15.56 4.35 1.30
N SER A 164 -14.78 4.13 2.34
CA SER A 164 -14.55 5.06 3.45
C SER A 164 -13.09 5.51 3.45
N VAL A 165 -12.85 6.75 3.90
CA VAL A 165 -11.50 7.29 4.10
C VAL A 165 -11.39 7.81 5.52
N GLU A 166 -10.49 7.24 6.28
CA GLU A 166 -10.23 7.58 7.67
C GLU A 166 -8.84 8.18 7.86
N ARG A 167 -8.70 9.01 8.90
CA ARG A 167 -7.41 9.64 9.27
C ARG A 167 -6.79 8.87 10.42
N TYR A 168 -5.50 8.58 10.28
CA TYR A 168 -4.70 7.95 11.32
C TYR A 168 -3.48 8.78 11.67
N PHE A 169 -3.09 8.74 12.92
CA PHE A 169 -1.84 9.35 13.40
C PHE A 169 -0.63 8.48 13.00
N PRO A 170 0.51 9.08 12.64
CA PRO A 170 0.70 10.49 12.29
C PRO A 170 0.49 10.72 10.77
N PHE A 171 -0.49 11.58 10.42
CA PHE A 171 -0.73 12.05 9.06
C PHE A 171 -0.83 10.93 8.01
N ARG A 172 -1.64 9.90 8.27
CA ARG A 172 -1.99 8.84 7.35
C ARG A 172 -3.47 8.89 6.98
N LEU A 173 -3.76 8.49 5.76
CA LEU A 173 -5.11 8.19 5.29
C LEU A 173 -5.22 6.70 5.03
N VAL A 174 -6.33 6.11 5.42
CA VAL A 174 -6.68 4.73 5.08
C VAL A 174 -7.99 4.76 4.30
N LEU A 175 -7.91 4.42 3.03
CA LEU A 175 -9.06 4.10 2.21
C LEU A 175 -9.38 2.62 2.39
N ARG A 176 -10.62 2.31 2.74
CA ARG A 176 -11.17 0.97 2.79
C ARG A 176 -12.36 0.88 1.86
N ALA A 177 -12.40 -0.13 1.01
CA ALA A 177 -13.54 -0.39 0.14
C ALA A 177 -13.90 -1.88 0.10
N LYS A 178 -15.21 -2.19 0.13
CA LYS A 178 -15.74 -3.55 -0.03
C LYS A 178 -15.97 -3.85 -1.51
N ILE A 179 -15.79 -5.12 -1.88
CA ILE A 179 -15.94 -5.62 -3.24
C ILE A 179 -17.29 -6.35 -3.40
#